data_ca3a65569483f51a326043d6a61016e2
#
_entry.id   ca3a65569483f51a326043d6a61016e2
#
_cell.length_a   1.000
_cell.length_b   1.000
_cell.length_c   1.000
_cell.angle_alpha   90.00
_cell.angle_beta   90.00
_cell.angle_gamma   90.00
#
_symmetry.space_group_name_H-M   'P 1'
#
loop_
_entity.id
_entity.type
_entity.pdbx_description
1 polymer ?
#
loop_
_entity_poly.entity_id
_entity_poly.type
_entity_poly.pdbx_seq_one_letter_code
_entity_poly.pdbx_strand_id
1 'polypeptide(L)'
;MDPADALALLLSHQGRVNPYPTYERLRGYGPVVQAGPAFHLVTGYAEADGILRDARFGVMDDDLRDQFLPGWRESPAVASISRSMLRTNPPDHSRMRRLAAGAFTPRRIAAMRDVVEAQADELVDGMVARARAGEPVDFMAEFAYPLPVAVICALLGVPAADRPLFRRWATDLTGVLEPEISPDELALADRGATELRDYFTDLVAARRRAPADDLTTALVQAHDGVGERLSGDELLANLVVLLVAGFETTTNLLGNGLVVLLDHPAEAATLRERPEFAPGYVDELLRYDSPVQLTSRMSTAPTRYGGVDLPAGSWLIVLLGAANRDPGRYPEADRFDPWRPAVHPLSFGAGPHYCLGAGLARLEAQVAFPLLLRRLPGLALAGPGERRVRLTLRGYATLPVTVGDEASPVTDRGTPAGATGSTP
;
A
#
# COMPACT_ATOMS: atom_id res chain seq x y z
N MET A 1 20.80 18.08 -17.72
CA MET A 1 19.85 18.26 -16.59
C MET A 1 20.62 17.83 -15.35
N ASP A 2 20.78 18.72 -14.41
CA ASP A 2 21.45 18.38 -13.16
C ASP A 2 20.50 17.66 -12.17
N PRO A 3 20.98 17.16 -11.02
CA PRO A 3 20.12 16.48 -10.05
C PRO A 3 18.98 17.33 -9.50
N ALA A 4 19.17 18.66 -9.38
CA ALA A 4 18.12 19.57 -8.90
C ALA A 4 17.02 19.76 -9.96
N ASP A 5 17.38 19.87 -11.24
CA ASP A 5 16.42 19.87 -12.36
C ASP A 5 15.62 18.56 -12.41
N ALA A 6 16.27 17.41 -12.16
CA ALA A 6 15.60 16.12 -12.15
C ALA A 6 14.63 16.01 -10.96
N LEU A 7 14.97 16.56 -9.80
CA LEU A 7 14.06 16.66 -8.66
C LEU A 7 12.87 17.56 -8.98
N ALA A 8 13.10 18.73 -9.57
CA ALA A 8 12.02 19.63 -10.00
C ALA A 8 11.08 18.96 -11.01
N LEU A 9 11.63 18.18 -11.95
CA LEU A 9 10.83 17.38 -12.88
C LEU A 9 10.01 16.32 -12.15
N LEU A 10 10.60 15.63 -11.18
CA LEU A 10 9.90 14.61 -10.37
C LEU A 10 8.71 15.20 -9.60
N LEU A 11 8.86 16.42 -9.08
CA LEU A 11 7.81 17.13 -8.34
C LEU A 11 6.76 17.77 -9.28
N SER A 12 7.04 17.89 -10.59
CA SER A 12 6.08 18.41 -11.57
C SER A 12 4.89 17.48 -11.76
N HIS A 13 3.82 17.99 -12.36
CA HIS A 13 2.65 17.18 -12.75
C HIS A 13 3.06 15.95 -13.56
N GLN A 14 3.91 16.13 -14.59
CA GLN A 14 4.37 15.03 -15.45
C GLN A 14 5.14 13.96 -14.67
N GLY A 15 6.05 14.39 -13.76
CA GLY A 15 6.82 13.49 -12.93
C GLY A 15 5.96 12.71 -11.94
N ARG A 16 4.94 13.35 -11.35
CA ARG A 16 3.99 12.69 -10.45
C ARG A 16 3.12 11.67 -11.17
N VAL A 17 2.72 11.94 -12.41
CA VAL A 17 1.94 10.99 -13.23
C VAL A 17 2.78 9.79 -13.69
N ASN A 18 4.03 10.03 -14.12
CA ASN A 18 4.97 8.97 -14.51
C ASN A 18 6.41 9.27 -14.06
N PRO A 19 6.84 8.79 -12.88
CA PRO A 19 8.15 9.09 -12.33
C PRO A 19 9.29 8.27 -12.96
N TYR A 20 9.01 7.15 -13.60
CA TYR A 20 10.03 6.18 -14.03
C TYR A 20 11.09 6.74 -14.99
N PRO A 21 10.76 7.54 -16.02
CA PRO A 21 11.78 8.15 -16.86
C PRO A 21 12.71 9.10 -16.10
N THR A 22 12.20 9.76 -15.05
CA THR A 22 13.00 10.63 -14.18
C THR A 22 13.88 9.81 -13.25
N TYR A 23 13.40 8.69 -12.73
CA TYR A 23 14.19 7.76 -11.92
C TYR A 23 15.40 7.21 -12.69
N GLU A 24 15.20 6.83 -13.94
CA GLU A 24 16.29 6.36 -14.78
C GLU A 24 17.37 7.43 -14.99
N ARG A 25 16.95 8.67 -15.25
CA ARG A 25 17.89 9.81 -15.36
C ARG A 25 18.64 10.04 -14.05
N LEU A 26 17.95 10.02 -12.90
CA LEU A 26 18.59 10.15 -11.59
C LEU A 26 19.60 9.05 -11.34
N ARG A 27 19.28 7.80 -11.69
CA ARG A 27 20.21 6.65 -11.57
C ARG A 27 21.48 6.86 -12.38
N GLY A 28 21.41 7.56 -13.51
CA GLY A 28 22.57 7.91 -14.30
C GLY A 28 23.63 8.75 -13.57
N TYR A 29 23.27 9.44 -12.46
CA TYR A 29 24.22 10.15 -11.59
C TYR A 29 24.80 9.29 -10.48
N GLY A 30 24.26 8.10 -10.25
CA GLY A 30 24.68 7.16 -9.22
C GLY A 30 23.54 6.62 -8.36
N PRO A 31 23.84 5.64 -7.50
CA PRO A 31 22.82 5.03 -6.65
C PRO A 31 22.37 5.91 -5.47
N VAL A 32 23.22 6.88 -5.08
CA VAL A 32 22.92 7.95 -4.13
C VAL A 32 23.30 9.27 -4.79
N VAL A 33 22.35 10.18 -4.92
CA VAL A 33 22.52 11.43 -5.65
C VAL A 33 22.29 12.61 -4.72
N GLN A 34 23.28 13.49 -4.60
CA GLN A 34 23.13 14.73 -3.85
C GLN A 34 22.29 15.72 -4.67
N ALA A 35 21.14 16.12 -4.15
CA ALA A 35 20.22 17.06 -4.78
C ALA A 35 20.14 18.42 -4.05
N GLY A 36 20.90 18.58 -2.98
CA GLY A 36 21.03 19.83 -2.20
C GLY A 36 22.01 19.68 -1.04
N PRO A 37 22.27 20.74 -0.30
CA PRO A 37 23.07 20.66 0.92
C PRO A 37 22.40 19.68 1.90
N ALA A 38 23.02 18.62 2.30
CA ALA A 38 22.47 17.58 3.18
C ALA A 38 21.15 16.91 2.70
N PHE A 39 20.78 17.05 1.41
CA PHE A 39 19.60 16.41 0.81
C PHE A 39 20.01 15.47 -0.31
N HIS A 40 19.53 14.22 -0.26
CA HIS A 40 19.94 13.15 -1.16
C HIS A 40 18.75 12.33 -1.66
N LEU A 41 18.87 11.83 -2.89
CA LEU A 41 17.95 10.88 -3.50
C LEU A 41 18.65 9.52 -3.63
N VAL A 42 17.97 8.45 -3.22
CA VAL A 42 18.50 7.08 -3.29
C VAL A 42 17.74 6.33 -4.37
N THR A 43 18.44 5.90 -5.43
CA THR A 43 17.88 5.22 -6.61
C THR A 43 18.31 3.77 -6.72
N GLY A 44 19.47 3.40 -6.13
CA GLY A 44 20.01 2.04 -6.18
C GLY A 44 19.31 1.10 -5.19
N TYR A 45 19.09 -0.16 -5.60
CA TYR A 45 18.44 -1.15 -4.74
C TYR A 45 19.27 -1.50 -3.50
N ALA A 46 20.55 -1.74 -3.68
CA ALA A 46 21.43 -2.14 -2.58
C ALA A 46 21.55 -1.04 -1.51
N GLU A 47 21.65 0.21 -1.95
CA GLU A 47 21.72 1.36 -1.06
C GLU A 47 20.38 1.59 -0.36
N ALA A 48 19.26 1.48 -1.08
CA ALA A 48 17.92 1.61 -0.51
C ALA A 48 17.66 0.55 0.56
N ASP A 49 17.91 -0.74 0.27
CA ASP A 49 17.77 -1.83 1.24
C ASP A 49 18.70 -1.66 2.43
N GLY A 50 19.97 -1.29 2.19
CA GLY A 50 20.95 -1.04 3.22
C GLY A 50 20.55 0.10 4.16
N ILE A 51 20.19 1.27 3.62
CA ILE A 51 19.75 2.44 4.39
C ILE A 51 18.50 2.14 5.22
N LEU A 52 17.54 1.41 4.65
CA LEU A 52 16.29 1.07 5.36
C LEU A 52 16.50 0.10 6.53
N ARG A 53 17.62 -0.66 6.55
CA ARG A 53 17.98 -1.61 7.62
C ARG A 53 18.98 -1.05 8.62
N ASP A 54 19.68 -0.01 8.26
CA ASP A 54 20.77 0.55 9.09
C ASP A 54 20.21 1.41 10.22
N ALA A 55 20.51 1.05 11.46
CA ALA A 55 20.06 1.77 12.67
C ALA A 55 20.54 3.23 12.76
N ARG A 56 21.52 3.63 11.93
CA ARG A 56 21.96 5.02 11.83
C ARG A 56 21.01 5.90 11.02
N PHE A 57 19.95 5.32 10.47
CA PHE A 57 18.92 6.07 9.75
C PHE A 57 17.56 5.92 10.44
N GLY A 58 17.03 7.06 10.89
CA GLY A 58 15.71 7.16 11.50
C GLY A 58 14.72 7.88 10.60
N VAL A 59 13.49 7.98 11.09
CA VAL A 59 12.51 8.95 10.59
C VAL A 59 12.71 10.29 11.30
N MET A 60 12.15 11.37 10.75
CA MET A 60 12.21 12.70 11.38
C MET A 60 11.61 12.64 12.79
N ASP A 61 12.39 12.98 13.79
CA ASP A 61 11.96 13.09 15.20
C ASP A 61 11.25 14.42 15.48
N ASP A 62 10.80 14.60 16.71
CA ASP A 62 10.04 15.79 17.10
C ASP A 62 10.87 17.08 17.07
N ASP A 63 12.15 17.02 17.45
CA ASP A 63 13.05 18.19 17.45
C ASP A 63 13.25 18.69 16.02
N LEU A 64 13.46 17.78 15.08
CA LEU A 64 13.57 18.10 13.66
C LEU A 64 12.24 18.56 13.07
N ARG A 65 11.12 17.98 13.51
CA ARG A 65 9.80 18.47 13.11
C ARG A 65 9.54 19.90 13.60
N ASP A 66 9.91 20.22 14.83
CA ASP A 66 9.77 21.58 15.35
C ASP A 66 10.58 22.58 14.54
N GLN A 67 11.73 22.16 14.00
CA GLN A 67 12.58 22.99 13.15
C GLN A 67 12.04 23.13 11.72
N PHE A 68 11.61 22.04 11.08
CA PHE A 68 11.26 22.01 9.65
C PHE A 68 9.76 22.14 9.36
N LEU A 69 8.91 21.84 10.34
CA LEU A 69 7.46 21.90 10.24
C LEU A 69 6.86 22.63 11.45
N PRO A 70 7.20 23.91 11.67
CA PRO A 70 6.70 24.66 12.83
C PRO A 70 5.16 24.64 12.83
N GLY A 71 4.56 24.43 14.02
CA GLY A 71 3.10 24.29 14.14
C GLY A 71 2.52 22.92 13.79
N TRP A 72 3.33 21.91 13.52
CA TRP A 72 2.85 20.56 13.15
C TRP A 72 1.91 19.93 14.20
N ARG A 73 2.04 20.33 15.48
CA ARG A 73 1.17 19.84 16.56
C ARG A 73 -0.24 20.43 16.50
N GLU A 74 -0.40 21.56 15.81
CA GLU A 74 -1.68 22.24 15.62
C GLU A 74 -2.49 21.64 14.47
N SER A 75 -1.83 20.91 13.55
CA SER A 75 -2.47 20.14 12.49
C SER A 75 -2.86 18.74 12.99
N PRO A 76 -4.16 18.41 13.13
CA PRO A 76 -4.61 17.07 13.51
C PRO A 76 -4.07 15.98 12.60
N ALA A 77 -3.97 16.23 11.30
CA ALA A 77 -3.46 15.28 10.31
C ALA A 77 -1.97 14.98 10.52
N VAL A 78 -1.14 16.03 10.58
CA VAL A 78 0.31 15.88 10.76
C VAL A 78 0.60 15.27 12.14
N ALA A 79 -0.07 15.74 13.20
CA ALA A 79 0.09 15.22 14.55
C ALA A 79 -0.30 13.73 14.64
N SER A 80 -1.40 13.32 14.01
CA SER A 80 -1.85 11.91 13.99
C SER A 80 -0.81 11.00 13.35
N ILE A 81 -0.32 11.35 12.15
CA ILE A 81 0.71 10.57 11.46
C ILE A 81 2.02 10.56 12.26
N SER A 82 2.43 11.71 12.82
CA SER A 82 3.70 11.85 13.54
C SER A 82 3.77 11.06 14.83
N ARG A 83 2.64 10.88 15.54
CA ARG A 83 2.54 10.11 16.80
C ARG A 83 2.36 8.61 16.59
N SER A 84 2.22 8.15 15.35
CA SER A 84 2.06 6.75 15.02
C SER A 84 3.40 6.03 14.85
N MET A 85 3.37 4.69 14.83
CA MET A 85 4.55 3.86 14.55
C MET A 85 5.18 4.15 13.17
N LEU A 86 4.46 4.80 12.25
CA LEU A 86 4.97 5.15 10.93
C LEU A 86 6.08 6.21 10.99
N ARG A 87 6.00 7.15 11.93
CA ARG A 87 6.88 8.32 12.02
C ARG A 87 7.61 8.45 13.36
N THR A 88 7.76 7.34 14.08
CA THR A 88 8.43 7.28 15.39
C THR A 88 9.69 6.43 15.28
N ASN A 89 10.73 6.77 16.04
CA ASN A 89 11.99 6.03 16.13
C ASN A 89 12.01 5.09 17.35
N PRO A 90 12.90 4.07 17.38
CA PRO A 90 13.18 3.33 18.62
C PRO A 90 13.63 4.27 19.77
N PRO A 91 13.25 3.99 21.05
CA PRO A 91 12.57 2.75 21.50
C PRO A 91 11.05 2.73 21.29
N ASP A 92 10.38 3.88 21.12
CA ASP A 92 8.93 3.98 21.04
C ASP A 92 8.34 3.25 19.83
N HIS A 93 8.97 3.37 18.65
CA HIS A 93 8.60 2.58 17.49
C HIS A 93 8.57 1.08 17.80
N SER A 94 9.64 0.57 18.43
CA SER A 94 9.78 -0.86 18.73
C SER A 94 8.69 -1.33 19.70
N ARG A 95 8.33 -0.50 20.68
CA ARG A 95 7.25 -0.74 21.63
C ARG A 95 5.90 -0.80 20.92
N MET A 96 5.52 0.25 20.17
CA MET A 96 4.26 0.32 19.44
C MET A 96 4.11 -0.84 18.45
N ARG A 97 5.18 -1.10 17.67
CA ARG A 97 5.18 -2.18 16.69
C ARG A 97 4.99 -3.55 17.30
N ARG A 98 5.63 -3.85 18.43
CA ARG A 98 5.48 -5.13 19.13
C ARG A 98 4.04 -5.32 19.61
N LEU A 99 3.41 -4.28 20.14
CA LEU A 99 2.03 -4.31 20.62
C LEU A 99 1.03 -4.54 19.46
N ALA A 100 1.28 -3.94 18.29
CA ALA A 100 0.41 -4.10 17.13
C ALA A 100 0.65 -5.43 16.38
N ALA A 101 1.87 -5.99 16.41
CA ALA A 101 2.26 -7.16 15.60
C ALA A 101 1.43 -8.43 15.91
N GLY A 102 0.91 -8.56 17.13
CA GLY A 102 0.08 -9.68 17.53
C GLY A 102 -1.18 -9.87 16.68
N ALA A 103 -1.68 -8.82 16.05
CA ALA A 103 -2.85 -8.86 15.16
C ALA A 103 -2.51 -9.24 13.71
N PHE A 104 -1.24 -9.15 13.30
CA PHE A 104 -0.78 -9.44 11.93
C PHE A 104 0.02 -10.75 11.85
N THR A 105 -0.29 -11.71 12.71
CA THR A 105 0.34 -13.04 12.64
C THR A 105 -0.08 -13.78 11.38
N PRO A 106 0.78 -14.68 10.83
CA PRO A 106 0.44 -15.48 9.67
C PRO A 106 -0.89 -16.24 9.80
N ARG A 107 -1.20 -16.72 10.99
CA ARG A 107 -2.48 -17.41 11.28
C ARG A 107 -3.68 -16.49 11.14
N ARG A 108 -3.61 -15.24 11.67
CA ARG A 108 -4.72 -14.29 11.55
C ARG A 108 -4.88 -13.79 10.12
N ILE A 109 -3.77 -13.55 9.42
CA ILE A 109 -3.81 -13.20 8.00
C ILE A 109 -4.44 -14.33 7.18
N ALA A 110 -4.05 -15.58 7.40
CA ALA A 110 -4.64 -16.72 6.70
C ALA A 110 -6.16 -16.84 6.97
N ALA A 111 -6.61 -16.54 8.19
CA ALA A 111 -8.04 -16.52 8.53
C ALA A 111 -8.85 -15.41 7.82
N MET A 112 -8.19 -14.39 7.29
CA MET A 112 -8.84 -13.35 6.50
C MET A 112 -9.16 -13.80 5.07
N ARG A 113 -8.65 -14.93 4.60
CA ARG A 113 -8.85 -15.40 3.22
C ARG A 113 -10.32 -15.51 2.84
N ASP A 114 -11.13 -16.14 3.66
CA ASP A 114 -12.55 -16.33 3.40
C ASP A 114 -13.30 -14.99 3.31
N VAL A 115 -12.89 -14.02 4.14
CA VAL A 115 -13.43 -12.65 4.11
C VAL A 115 -13.05 -11.96 2.80
N VAL A 116 -11.79 -12.08 2.37
CA VAL A 116 -11.30 -11.48 1.13
C VAL A 116 -12.00 -12.10 -0.07
N GLU A 117 -12.13 -13.44 -0.12
CA GLU A 117 -12.78 -14.17 -1.21
C GLU A 117 -14.27 -13.77 -1.32
N ALA A 118 -15.00 -13.81 -0.20
CA ALA A 118 -16.43 -13.44 -0.19
C ALA A 118 -16.67 -12.00 -0.63
N GLN A 119 -15.84 -11.05 -0.14
CA GLN A 119 -15.98 -9.64 -0.55
C GLN A 119 -15.60 -9.43 -2.01
N ALA A 120 -14.55 -10.10 -2.51
CA ALA A 120 -14.15 -9.98 -3.90
C ALA A 120 -15.23 -10.54 -4.85
N ASP A 121 -15.83 -11.68 -4.52
CA ASP A 121 -16.94 -12.25 -5.29
C ASP A 121 -18.16 -11.33 -5.34
N GLU A 122 -18.58 -10.77 -4.20
CA GLU A 122 -19.69 -9.82 -4.11
C GLU A 122 -19.44 -8.56 -4.98
N LEU A 123 -18.22 -8.03 -4.97
CA LEU A 123 -17.87 -6.87 -5.76
C LEU A 123 -17.86 -7.16 -7.27
N VAL A 124 -17.41 -8.35 -7.67
CA VAL A 124 -17.49 -8.80 -9.08
C VAL A 124 -18.94 -8.92 -9.51
N ASP A 125 -19.82 -9.50 -8.68
CA ASP A 125 -21.27 -9.57 -8.98
C ASP A 125 -21.85 -8.19 -9.19
N GLY A 126 -21.47 -7.20 -8.37
CA GLY A 126 -21.85 -5.80 -8.53
C GLY A 126 -21.41 -5.20 -9.87
N MET A 127 -20.15 -5.40 -10.26
CA MET A 127 -19.61 -4.94 -11.54
C MET A 127 -20.39 -5.54 -12.72
N VAL A 128 -20.69 -6.84 -12.68
CA VAL A 128 -21.47 -7.54 -13.72
C VAL A 128 -22.90 -6.98 -13.79
N ALA A 129 -23.54 -6.76 -12.64
CA ALA A 129 -24.89 -6.21 -12.60
C ALA A 129 -24.97 -4.80 -13.23
N ARG A 130 -24.02 -3.92 -12.93
CA ARG A 130 -23.92 -2.57 -13.54
C ARG A 130 -23.71 -2.64 -15.05
N ALA A 131 -22.77 -3.48 -15.49
CA ALA A 131 -22.49 -3.66 -16.92
C ALA A 131 -23.74 -4.16 -17.67
N ARG A 132 -24.50 -5.13 -17.12
CA ARG A 132 -25.76 -5.61 -17.68
C ARG A 132 -26.87 -4.55 -17.73
N ALA A 133 -26.83 -3.60 -16.78
CA ALA A 133 -27.74 -2.45 -16.79
C ALA A 133 -27.33 -1.36 -17.79
N GLY A 134 -26.19 -1.55 -18.50
CA GLY A 134 -25.64 -0.55 -19.42
C GLY A 134 -24.99 0.64 -18.73
N GLU A 135 -24.68 0.52 -17.44
CA GLU A 135 -24.02 1.54 -16.65
C GLU A 135 -22.48 1.45 -16.83
N PRO A 136 -21.78 2.60 -16.83
CA PRO A 136 -20.32 2.58 -16.86
C PRO A 136 -19.76 1.93 -15.59
N VAL A 137 -18.71 1.13 -15.74
CA VAL A 137 -18.01 0.48 -14.63
C VAL A 137 -16.63 1.13 -14.45
N ASP A 138 -16.43 1.72 -13.28
CA ASP A 138 -15.12 2.21 -12.85
C ASP A 138 -14.52 1.20 -11.86
N PHE A 139 -13.46 0.51 -12.29
CA PHE A 139 -12.78 -0.50 -11.47
C PHE A 139 -12.30 0.03 -10.13
N MET A 140 -11.85 1.30 -10.08
CA MET A 140 -11.39 1.88 -8.82
C MET A 140 -12.54 2.04 -7.82
N ALA A 141 -13.70 2.50 -8.29
CA ALA A 141 -14.87 2.75 -7.44
C ALA A 141 -15.60 1.46 -7.05
N GLU A 142 -15.68 0.51 -7.98
CA GLU A 142 -16.53 -0.68 -7.83
C GLU A 142 -15.78 -1.89 -7.22
N PHE A 143 -14.43 -1.92 -7.33
CA PHE A 143 -13.66 -3.07 -6.84
C PHE A 143 -12.40 -2.68 -6.04
N ALA A 144 -11.48 -1.91 -6.66
CA ALA A 144 -10.15 -1.71 -6.10
C ALA A 144 -10.16 -0.97 -4.75
N TYR A 145 -11.10 -0.02 -4.57
CA TYR A 145 -11.29 0.69 -3.31
C TYR A 145 -12.13 -0.11 -2.31
N PRO A 146 -13.32 -0.66 -2.65
CA PRO A 146 -14.18 -1.34 -1.68
C PRO A 146 -13.55 -2.57 -1.03
N LEU A 147 -12.77 -3.37 -1.77
CA LEU A 147 -12.19 -4.61 -1.24
C LEU A 147 -11.26 -4.35 -0.06
N PRO A 148 -10.17 -3.55 -0.18
CA PRO A 148 -9.26 -3.31 0.94
C PRO A 148 -9.94 -2.60 2.13
N VAL A 149 -10.90 -1.71 1.85
CA VAL A 149 -11.69 -1.06 2.91
C VAL A 149 -12.48 -2.09 3.70
N ALA A 150 -13.16 -3.02 3.03
CA ALA A 150 -13.92 -4.07 3.71
C ALA A 150 -13.01 -4.94 4.58
N VAL A 151 -11.84 -5.30 4.05
CA VAL A 151 -10.86 -6.17 4.73
C VAL A 151 -10.27 -5.48 5.96
N ILE A 152 -9.77 -4.25 5.82
CA ILE A 152 -9.18 -3.54 6.97
C ILE A 152 -10.23 -3.19 8.03
N CYS A 153 -11.45 -2.83 7.62
CA CYS A 153 -12.56 -2.60 8.54
C CYS A 153 -12.93 -3.87 9.32
N ALA A 154 -12.97 -5.03 8.66
CA ALA A 154 -13.20 -6.30 9.34
C ALA A 154 -12.09 -6.60 10.38
N LEU A 155 -10.82 -6.37 10.03
CA LEU A 155 -9.68 -6.55 10.93
C LEU A 155 -9.74 -5.61 12.15
N LEU A 156 -10.14 -4.35 11.92
CA LEU A 156 -10.26 -3.32 12.98
C LEU A 156 -11.55 -3.46 13.81
N GLY A 157 -12.49 -4.30 13.39
CA GLY A 157 -13.78 -4.43 14.04
C GLY A 157 -14.74 -3.26 13.76
N VAL A 158 -14.57 -2.59 12.63
CA VAL A 158 -15.46 -1.51 12.16
C VAL A 158 -16.70 -2.12 11.53
N PRO A 159 -17.93 -1.71 11.93
CA PRO A 159 -19.17 -2.18 11.32
C PRO A 159 -19.23 -1.93 9.82
N ALA A 160 -19.83 -2.87 9.07
CA ALA A 160 -19.95 -2.74 7.61
C ALA A 160 -20.71 -1.49 7.17
N ALA A 161 -21.72 -1.07 7.94
CA ALA A 161 -22.52 0.13 7.67
C ALA A 161 -21.71 1.43 7.69
N ASP A 162 -20.58 1.45 8.42
CA ASP A 162 -19.74 2.65 8.60
C ASP A 162 -18.65 2.77 7.52
N ARG A 163 -18.39 1.71 6.73
CA ARG A 163 -17.33 1.69 5.68
C ARG A 163 -17.38 2.88 4.72
N PRO A 164 -18.55 3.38 4.26
CA PRO A 164 -18.62 4.50 3.34
C PRO A 164 -18.04 5.81 3.91
N LEU A 165 -18.03 5.98 5.25
CA LEU A 165 -17.50 7.17 5.92
C LEU A 165 -16.00 7.35 5.68
N PHE A 166 -15.27 6.26 5.60
CA PHE A 166 -13.81 6.28 5.60
C PHE A 166 -13.20 6.72 4.26
N ARG A 167 -13.90 6.56 3.14
CA ARG A 167 -13.37 6.86 1.82
C ARG A 167 -12.80 8.28 1.74
N ARG A 168 -13.62 9.25 2.11
CA ARG A 168 -13.23 10.66 2.04
C ARG A 168 -12.18 10.99 3.09
N TRP A 169 -12.47 10.69 4.36
CA TRP A 169 -11.60 11.07 5.48
C TRP A 169 -10.18 10.56 5.32
N ALA A 170 -10.04 9.31 4.91
CA ALA A 170 -8.74 8.70 4.78
C ALA A 170 -8.01 9.11 3.50
N THR A 171 -8.72 9.30 2.37
CA THR A 171 -8.09 9.83 1.14
C THR A 171 -7.55 11.24 1.37
N ASP A 172 -8.31 12.11 2.06
CA ASP A 172 -7.87 13.46 2.40
C ASP A 172 -6.62 13.42 3.29
N LEU A 173 -6.61 12.55 4.31
CA LEU A 173 -5.48 12.40 5.23
C LEU A 173 -4.19 11.98 4.52
N THR A 174 -4.25 11.17 3.46
CA THR A 174 -3.02 10.75 2.75
C THR A 174 -2.27 11.91 2.09
N GLY A 175 -2.87 13.08 1.95
CA GLY A 175 -2.22 14.29 1.46
C GLY A 175 -0.95 14.67 2.23
N VAL A 176 -0.94 14.44 3.56
CA VAL A 176 0.23 14.77 4.39
C VAL A 176 1.41 13.80 4.21
N LEU A 177 1.27 12.76 3.39
CA LEU A 177 2.36 11.86 3.02
C LEU A 177 3.13 12.34 1.79
N GLU A 178 2.59 13.34 1.07
CA GLU A 178 3.26 13.93 -0.08
C GLU A 178 4.40 14.87 0.34
N PRO A 179 5.45 15.01 -0.48
CA PRO A 179 6.54 15.95 -0.21
C PRO A 179 6.09 17.41 -0.11
N GLU A 180 5.03 17.76 -0.81
CA GLU A 180 4.40 19.08 -0.82
C GLU A 180 2.89 18.92 -0.72
N ILE A 181 2.27 19.70 0.15
CA ILE A 181 0.83 19.78 0.34
C ILE A 181 0.38 21.24 0.36
N SER A 182 -0.67 21.57 -0.36
CA SER A 182 -1.25 22.91 -0.34
C SER A 182 -2.00 23.18 0.98
N PRO A 183 -2.19 24.47 1.36
CA PRO A 183 -2.99 24.81 2.54
C PRO A 183 -4.42 24.27 2.50
N ASP A 184 -5.05 24.24 1.32
CA ASP A 184 -6.41 23.71 1.15
C ASP A 184 -6.45 22.20 1.33
N GLU A 185 -5.48 21.46 0.78
CA GLU A 185 -5.35 20.01 0.98
C GLU A 185 -5.04 19.70 2.44
N LEU A 186 -4.18 20.46 3.12
CA LEU A 186 -3.90 20.30 4.54
C LEU A 186 -5.16 20.49 5.39
N ALA A 187 -5.97 21.53 5.07
CA ALA A 187 -7.24 21.76 5.77
C ALA A 187 -8.25 20.62 5.56
N LEU A 188 -8.24 19.96 4.38
CA LEU A 188 -9.03 18.75 4.12
C LEU A 188 -8.51 17.59 4.97
N ALA A 189 -7.19 17.38 4.98
CA ALA A 189 -6.55 16.33 5.76
C ALA A 189 -6.79 16.48 7.26
N ASP A 190 -6.76 17.70 7.78
CA ASP A 190 -7.03 18.00 9.20
C ASP A 190 -8.47 17.65 9.60
N ARG A 191 -9.44 17.97 8.72
CA ARG A 191 -10.84 17.54 8.95
C ARG A 191 -10.96 16.03 8.94
N GLY A 192 -10.38 15.35 7.94
CA GLY A 192 -10.41 13.89 7.86
C GLY A 192 -9.75 13.22 9.07
N ALA A 193 -8.63 13.74 9.55
CA ALA A 193 -7.95 13.26 10.74
C ALA A 193 -8.80 13.41 12.02
N THR A 194 -9.51 14.53 12.14
CA THR A 194 -10.40 14.79 13.27
C THR A 194 -11.55 13.80 13.29
N GLU A 195 -12.26 13.64 12.17
CA GLU A 195 -13.37 12.69 12.04
C GLU A 195 -12.92 11.24 12.33
N LEU A 196 -11.75 10.83 11.81
CA LEU A 196 -11.19 9.50 12.08
C LEU A 196 -10.85 9.33 13.57
N ARG A 197 -10.28 10.34 14.21
CA ARG A 197 -9.93 10.31 15.63
C ARG A 197 -11.18 10.20 16.50
N ASP A 198 -12.22 10.96 16.20
CA ASP A 198 -13.49 10.94 16.93
C ASP A 198 -14.18 9.58 16.79
N TYR A 199 -14.25 9.05 15.57
CA TYR A 199 -14.79 7.72 15.32
C TYR A 199 -14.04 6.63 16.11
N PHE A 200 -12.71 6.63 16.07
CA PHE A 200 -11.93 5.64 16.83
C PHE A 200 -12.00 5.86 18.33
N THR A 201 -12.22 7.07 18.80
CA THR A 201 -12.46 7.33 20.24
C THR A 201 -13.74 6.61 20.70
N ASP A 202 -14.80 6.69 19.92
CA ASP A 202 -16.07 6.00 20.21
C ASP A 202 -15.94 4.48 20.10
N LEU A 203 -15.23 3.99 19.07
CA LEU A 203 -14.99 2.56 18.88
C LEU A 203 -14.16 1.98 20.04
N VAL A 204 -13.10 2.66 20.48
CA VAL A 204 -12.28 2.30 21.65
C VAL A 204 -13.14 2.23 22.91
N ALA A 205 -14.01 3.22 23.13
CA ALA A 205 -14.92 3.22 24.27
C ALA A 205 -15.92 2.04 24.20
N ALA A 206 -16.40 1.70 23.01
CA ALA A 206 -17.27 0.54 22.81
C ALA A 206 -16.52 -0.77 23.09
N ARG A 207 -15.29 -0.95 22.63
CA ARG A 207 -14.47 -2.16 22.83
C ARG A 207 -14.02 -2.34 24.28
N ARG A 208 -13.85 -1.26 25.05
CA ARG A 208 -13.64 -1.35 26.51
C ARG A 208 -14.85 -1.95 27.23
N ARG A 209 -16.07 -1.59 26.79
CA ARG A 209 -17.30 -2.13 27.39
C ARG A 209 -17.63 -3.55 26.91
N ALA A 210 -17.37 -3.84 25.66
CA ALA A 210 -17.67 -5.10 24.99
C ALA A 210 -16.49 -5.51 24.08
N PRO A 211 -15.48 -6.21 24.62
CA PRO A 211 -14.36 -6.72 23.83
C PRO A 211 -14.82 -7.67 22.72
N ALA A 212 -14.16 -7.62 21.55
CA ALA A 212 -14.40 -8.50 20.42
C ALA A 212 -13.07 -9.12 19.93
N ASP A 213 -13.14 -10.10 19.04
CA ASP A 213 -11.92 -10.65 18.40
C ASP A 213 -11.48 -9.79 17.22
N ASP A 214 -11.06 -8.55 17.52
CA ASP A 214 -10.59 -7.59 16.53
C ASP A 214 -9.31 -6.87 16.99
N LEU A 215 -8.67 -6.16 16.06
CA LEU A 215 -7.43 -5.43 16.31
C LEU A 215 -7.65 -4.27 17.29
N THR A 216 -8.79 -3.59 17.22
CA THR A 216 -9.10 -2.49 18.15
C THR A 216 -9.13 -2.99 19.60
N THR A 217 -9.78 -4.12 19.87
CA THR A 217 -9.75 -4.75 21.21
C THR A 217 -8.34 -5.10 21.64
N ALA A 218 -7.53 -5.69 20.75
CA ALA A 218 -6.14 -6.05 21.07
C ALA A 218 -5.30 -4.81 21.43
N LEU A 219 -5.45 -3.71 20.71
CA LEU A 219 -4.74 -2.46 20.99
C LEU A 219 -5.26 -1.75 22.26
N VAL A 220 -6.56 -1.82 22.53
CA VAL A 220 -7.15 -1.33 23.80
C VAL A 220 -6.58 -2.10 24.98
N GLN A 221 -6.50 -3.42 24.89
CA GLN A 221 -5.89 -4.25 25.94
C GLN A 221 -4.41 -3.94 26.15
N ALA A 222 -3.68 -3.65 25.07
CA ALA A 222 -2.29 -3.21 25.12
C ALA A 222 -2.12 -1.81 25.74
N HIS A 223 -3.13 -0.94 25.61
CA HIS A 223 -3.17 0.38 26.26
C HIS A 223 -3.52 0.28 27.76
N ASP A 224 -4.54 -0.51 28.08
CA ASP A 224 -5.09 -0.62 29.45
C ASP A 224 -4.29 -1.61 30.34
N GLY A 225 -3.38 -2.39 29.75
CA GLY A 225 -2.61 -3.45 30.42
C GLY A 225 -1.53 -2.95 31.38
N VAL A 226 -0.86 -3.91 32.06
CA VAL A 226 0.29 -3.65 32.95
C VAL A 226 1.60 -3.85 32.15
N GLY A 227 2.57 -2.97 32.36
CA GLY A 227 3.88 -3.01 31.69
C GLY A 227 4.01 -1.98 30.56
N GLU A 228 4.62 -2.38 29.45
CA GLU A 228 4.72 -1.50 28.28
C GLU A 228 3.35 -1.25 27.67
N ARG A 229 3.00 0.02 27.46
CA ARG A 229 1.67 0.47 27.02
C ARG A 229 1.77 1.43 25.84
N LEU A 230 0.66 1.57 25.13
CA LEU A 230 0.41 2.73 24.27
C LEU A 230 -0.12 3.88 25.14
N SER A 231 0.23 5.11 24.84
CA SER A 231 -0.53 6.27 25.34
C SER A 231 -1.88 6.34 24.62
N GLY A 232 -2.82 7.16 25.14
CA GLY A 232 -4.11 7.37 24.48
C GLY A 232 -3.95 7.96 23.07
N ASP A 233 -3.02 8.90 22.92
CA ASP A 233 -2.72 9.49 21.61
C ASP A 233 -2.06 8.50 20.65
N GLU A 234 -1.14 7.67 21.13
CA GLU A 234 -0.53 6.61 20.31
C GLU A 234 -1.55 5.55 19.87
N LEU A 235 -2.47 5.16 20.76
CA LEU A 235 -3.54 4.22 20.41
C LEU A 235 -4.37 4.74 19.26
N LEU A 236 -4.89 5.97 19.36
CA LEU A 236 -5.72 6.58 18.31
C LEU A 236 -4.93 6.82 17.04
N ALA A 237 -3.69 7.34 17.14
CA ALA A 237 -2.83 7.58 15.99
C ALA A 237 -2.52 6.28 15.23
N ASN A 238 -2.27 5.17 15.94
CA ASN A 238 -2.03 3.88 15.31
C ASN A 238 -3.30 3.28 14.68
N LEU A 239 -4.49 3.43 15.29
CA LEU A 239 -5.75 2.99 14.67
C LEU A 239 -6.02 3.75 13.38
N VAL A 240 -5.84 5.08 13.37
CA VAL A 240 -5.98 5.92 12.17
C VAL A 240 -5.00 5.49 11.08
N VAL A 241 -3.71 5.35 11.42
CA VAL A 241 -2.68 4.96 10.44
C VAL A 241 -2.91 3.55 9.91
N LEU A 242 -3.29 2.59 10.74
CA LEU A 242 -3.57 1.21 10.31
C LEU A 242 -4.75 1.15 9.35
N LEU A 243 -5.81 1.94 9.58
CA LEU A 243 -6.92 2.06 8.64
C LEU A 243 -6.41 2.61 7.29
N VAL A 244 -5.82 3.82 7.30
CA VAL A 244 -5.44 4.54 6.08
C VAL A 244 -4.39 3.78 5.28
N ALA A 245 -3.34 3.27 5.92
CA ALA A 245 -2.29 2.49 5.28
C ALA A 245 -2.80 1.13 4.78
N GLY A 246 -3.83 0.58 5.42
CA GLY A 246 -4.35 -0.75 5.10
C GLY A 246 -5.11 -0.81 3.78
N PHE A 247 -5.82 0.24 3.40
CA PHE A 247 -6.59 0.19 2.15
C PHE A 247 -5.98 1.00 1.00
N GLU A 248 -5.47 2.21 1.25
CA GLU A 248 -5.06 3.11 0.16
C GLU A 248 -3.94 2.51 -0.71
N THR A 249 -2.97 1.85 -0.07
CA THR A 249 -1.84 1.21 -0.78
C THR A 249 -2.28 -0.03 -1.55
N THR A 250 -3.19 -0.84 -1.00
CA THR A 250 -3.73 -2.03 -1.66
C THR A 250 -4.68 -1.65 -2.79
N THR A 251 -5.49 -0.60 -2.63
CA THR A 251 -6.28 0.01 -3.71
C THR A 251 -5.41 0.35 -4.92
N ASN A 252 -4.26 0.99 -4.66
CA ASN A 252 -3.33 1.35 -5.72
C ASN A 252 -2.65 0.11 -6.34
N LEU A 253 -2.33 -0.92 -5.55
CA LEU A 253 -1.82 -2.21 -6.06
C LEU A 253 -2.82 -2.88 -7.01
N LEU A 254 -4.10 -2.91 -6.64
CA LEU A 254 -5.14 -3.51 -7.46
C LEU A 254 -5.34 -2.76 -8.78
N GLY A 255 -5.40 -1.42 -8.74
CA GLY A 255 -5.54 -0.60 -9.93
C GLY A 255 -4.32 -0.68 -10.87
N ASN A 256 -3.11 -0.50 -10.33
CA ASN A 256 -1.87 -0.60 -11.10
C ASN A 256 -1.68 -2.00 -11.66
N GLY A 257 -1.90 -3.02 -10.84
CA GLY A 257 -1.73 -4.42 -11.22
C GLY A 257 -2.71 -4.86 -12.30
N LEU A 258 -3.98 -4.39 -12.24
CA LEU A 258 -4.94 -4.70 -13.30
C LEU A 258 -4.46 -4.16 -14.66
N VAL A 259 -4.03 -2.89 -14.71
CA VAL A 259 -3.52 -2.31 -15.97
C VAL A 259 -2.33 -3.10 -16.49
N VAL A 260 -1.36 -3.44 -15.64
CA VAL A 260 -0.21 -4.25 -16.05
C VAL A 260 -0.65 -5.61 -16.60
N LEU A 261 -1.60 -6.28 -15.96
CA LEU A 261 -2.10 -7.58 -16.44
C LEU A 261 -2.86 -7.46 -17.76
N LEU A 262 -3.66 -6.41 -17.95
CA LEU A 262 -4.37 -6.17 -19.23
C LEU A 262 -3.42 -5.80 -20.38
N ASP A 263 -2.29 -5.15 -20.06
CA ASP A 263 -1.23 -4.86 -21.03
C ASP A 263 -0.37 -6.11 -21.37
N HIS A 264 -0.50 -7.21 -20.58
CA HIS A 264 0.24 -8.47 -20.76
C HIS A 264 -0.74 -9.67 -20.82
N PRO A 265 -1.50 -9.82 -21.93
CA PRO A 265 -2.60 -10.78 -22.03
C PRO A 265 -2.16 -12.25 -21.94
N ALA A 266 -0.94 -12.60 -22.32
CA ALA A 266 -0.42 -13.96 -22.19
C ALA A 266 -0.20 -14.34 -20.71
N GLU A 267 0.37 -13.43 -19.94
CA GLU A 267 0.59 -13.57 -18.51
C GLU A 267 -0.75 -13.58 -17.75
N ALA A 268 -1.69 -12.71 -18.15
CA ALA A 268 -3.04 -12.70 -17.60
C ALA A 268 -3.79 -14.03 -17.85
N ALA A 269 -3.69 -14.59 -19.07
CA ALA A 269 -4.25 -15.90 -19.39
C ALA A 269 -3.63 -17.02 -18.52
N THR A 270 -2.31 -16.98 -18.35
CA THR A 270 -1.61 -17.94 -17.50
C THR A 270 -2.07 -17.86 -16.04
N LEU A 271 -2.19 -16.65 -15.49
CA LEU A 271 -2.66 -16.47 -14.11
C LEU A 271 -4.13 -16.89 -13.92
N ARG A 272 -4.97 -16.70 -14.95
CA ARG A 272 -6.36 -17.18 -14.96
C ARG A 272 -6.43 -18.69 -14.88
N GLU A 273 -5.60 -19.40 -15.64
CA GLU A 273 -5.57 -20.88 -15.71
C GLU A 273 -4.82 -21.51 -14.53
N ARG A 274 -3.83 -20.83 -14.01
CA ARG A 274 -2.90 -21.29 -12.97
C ARG A 274 -2.83 -20.32 -11.79
N PRO A 275 -3.91 -20.20 -10.99
CA PRO A 275 -3.99 -19.24 -9.87
C PRO A 275 -2.94 -19.51 -8.77
N GLU A 276 -2.36 -20.69 -8.71
CA GLU A 276 -1.26 -21.04 -7.81
C GLU A 276 0.02 -20.21 -8.05
N PHE A 277 0.16 -19.56 -9.20
CA PHE A 277 1.27 -18.65 -9.49
C PHE A 277 1.05 -17.22 -8.97
N ALA A 278 -0.12 -16.89 -8.43
CA ALA A 278 -0.43 -15.57 -7.92
C ALA A 278 0.63 -14.96 -6.97
N PRO A 279 1.30 -15.72 -6.10
CA PRO A 279 2.36 -15.13 -5.26
C PRO A 279 3.50 -14.49 -6.05
N GLY A 280 4.02 -15.15 -7.09
CA GLY A 280 5.07 -14.60 -7.96
C GLY A 280 4.60 -13.39 -8.75
N TYR A 281 3.36 -13.46 -9.28
CA TYR A 281 2.74 -12.35 -10.00
C TYR A 281 2.59 -11.11 -9.12
N VAL A 282 2.10 -11.26 -7.89
CA VAL A 282 1.89 -10.15 -6.97
C VAL A 282 3.21 -9.50 -6.56
N ASP A 283 4.27 -10.27 -6.30
CA ASP A 283 5.57 -9.68 -5.97
C ASP A 283 6.18 -8.97 -7.18
N GLU A 284 5.98 -9.47 -8.40
CA GLU A 284 6.44 -8.79 -9.62
C GLU A 284 5.61 -7.53 -9.93
N LEU A 285 4.28 -7.54 -9.73
CA LEU A 285 3.44 -6.35 -9.85
C LEU A 285 3.89 -5.26 -8.86
N LEU A 286 4.16 -5.63 -7.61
CA LEU A 286 4.70 -4.74 -6.59
C LEU A 286 6.06 -4.16 -6.99
N ARG A 287 6.92 -4.95 -7.62
CA ARG A 287 8.20 -4.48 -8.15
C ARG A 287 8.01 -3.53 -9.33
N TYR A 288 7.20 -3.95 -10.31
CA TYR A 288 7.08 -3.30 -11.62
C TYR A 288 6.37 -1.95 -11.56
N ASP A 289 5.24 -1.84 -10.85
CA ASP A 289 4.54 -0.56 -10.63
C ASP A 289 4.16 -0.37 -9.16
N SER A 290 5.16 -0.02 -8.35
CA SER A 290 5.03 0.10 -6.89
C SER A 290 3.93 1.07 -6.48
N PRO A 291 2.98 0.68 -5.61
CA PRO A 291 1.99 1.60 -5.06
C PRO A 291 2.60 2.71 -4.20
N VAL A 292 3.65 2.37 -3.43
CA VAL A 292 4.43 3.32 -2.64
C VAL A 292 5.74 3.58 -3.37
N GLN A 293 5.94 4.82 -3.81
CA GLN A 293 7.05 5.19 -4.66
C GLN A 293 8.28 5.66 -3.88
N LEU A 294 8.09 6.17 -2.68
CA LEU A 294 9.18 6.70 -1.88
C LEU A 294 8.93 6.61 -0.38
N THR A 295 10.02 6.71 0.37
CA THR A 295 10.01 6.96 1.82
C THR A 295 11.19 7.86 2.17
N SER A 296 11.19 8.45 3.37
CA SER A 296 12.28 9.32 3.83
C SER A 296 13.03 8.70 5.00
N ARG A 297 14.32 9.05 5.09
CA ARG A 297 15.17 8.77 6.25
C ARG A 297 16.07 9.97 6.55
N MET A 298 16.51 10.04 7.80
CA MET A 298 17.55 10.97 8.24
C MET A 298 18.69 10.20 8.87
N SER A 299 19.93 10.59 8.52
CA SER A 299 21.12 10.03 9.17
C SER A 299 21.28 10.61 10.57
N THR A 300 21.42 9.76 11.57
CA THR A 300 21.68 10.16 12.97
C THR A 300 23.17 10.21 13.30
N ALA A 301 24.01 9.65 12.43
CA ALA A 301 25.46 9.64 12.54
C ALA A 301 26.12 9.71 11.15
N PRO A 302 27.36 10.21 11.05
CA PRO A 302 28.11 10.20 9.79
C PRO A 302 28.24 8.77 9.24
N THR A 303 27.98 8.62 7.94
CA THR A 303 28.08 7.32 7.26
C THR A 303 28.38 7.51 5.77
N ARG A 304 28.57 6.41 5.02
CA ARG A 304 28.81 6.44 3.58
C ARG A 304 27.99 5.39 2.86
N TYR A 305 27.30 5.79 1.80
CA TYR A 305 26.51 4.92 0.94
C TYR A 305 26.66 5.31 -0.53
N GLY A 306 26.76 4.33 -1.42
CA GLY A 306 26.88 4.54 -2.86
C GLY A 306 28.06 5.45 -3.25
N GLY A 307 29.13 5.46 -2.46
CA GLY A 307 30.29 6.34 -2.66
C GLY A 307 30.14 7.77 -2.12
N VAL A 308 28.97 8.14 -1.58
CA VAL A 308 28.66 9.47 -1.07
C VAL A 308 28.78 9.50 0.46
N ASP A 309 29.48 10.49 0.99
CA ASP A 309 29.59 10.74 2.44
C ASP A 309 28.30 11.46 2.90
N LEU A 310 27.69 10.91 3.92
CA LEU A 310 26.42 11.40 4.51
C LEU A 310 26.71 11.87 5.95
N PRO A 311 26.85 13.17 6.19
CA PRO A 311 26.95 13.72 7.54
C PRO A 311 25.71 13.40 8.37
N ALA A 312 25.82 13.45 9.70
CA ALA A 312 24.65 13.44 10.57
C ALA A 312 23.68 14.58 10.18
N GLY A 313 22.39 14.30 10.20
CA GLY A 313 21.34 15.24 9.73
C GLY A 313 21.11 15.25 8.22
N SER A 314 21.79 14.37 7.45
CA SER A 314 21.47 14.23 6.03
C SER A 314 20.04 13.68 5.85
N TRP A 315 19.26 14.37 5.03
CA TRP A 315 17.90 13.93 4.67
C TRP A 315 17.93 13.17 3.36
N LEU A 316 17.38 11.97 3.36
CA LEU A 316 17.36 11.07 2.21
C LEU A 316 15.92 10.76 1.83
N ILE A 317 15.59 10.93 0.55
CA ILE A 317 14.40 10.35 -0.08
C ILE A 317 14.83 9.05 -0.75
N VAL A 318 14.34 7.95 -0.21
CA VAL A 318 14.57 6.61 -0.77
C VAL A 318 13.48 6.34 -1.79
N LEU A 319 13.84 6.36 -3.08
CA LEU A 319 12.94 6.17 -4.21
C LEU A 319 12.72 4.66 -4.44
N LEU A 320 11.73 4.11 -3.73
CA LEU A 320 11.42 2.67 -3.74
C LEU A 320 11.06 2.18 -5.16
N GLY A 321 10.28 3.00 -5.91
CA GLY A 321 9.94 2.70 -7.30
C GLY A 321 11.17 2.67 -8.22
N ALA A 322 12.16 3.55 -7.97
CA ALA A 322 13.43 3.52 -8.69
C ALA A 322 14.26 2.28 -8.34
N ALA A 323 14.40 1.99 -7.05
CA ALA A 323 15.16 0.84 -6.56
C ALA A 323 14.56 -0.49 -7.07
N ASN A 324 13.26 -0.61 -7.13
CA ASN A 324 12.57 -1.78 -7.68
C ASN A 324 12.79 -1.98 -9.19
N ARG A 325 13.24 -0.95 -9.89
CA ARG A 325 13.64 -1.01 -11.30
C ARG A 325 15.14 -0.81 -11.52
N ASP A 326 15.95 -1.12 -10.52
CA ASP A 326 17.40 -1.09 -10.62
C ASP A 326 17.90 -2.27 -11.48
N PRO A 327 18.53 -2.01 -12.67
CA PRO A 327 19.05 -3.06 -13.52
C PRO A 327 20.22 -3.83 -12.90
N GLY A 328 20.92 -3.23 -11.91
CA GLY A 328 21.96 -3.91 -11.13
C GLY A 328 21.42 -5.02 -10.24
N ARG A 329 20.13 -4.94 -9.87
CA ARG A 329 19.43 -5.98 -9.08
C ARG A 329 18.54 -6.86 -9.94
N TYR A 330 17.84 -6.29 -10.92
CA TYR A 330 16.87 -6.96 -11.77
C TYR A 330 17.24 -6.76 -13.23
N PRO A 331 17.88 -7.73 -13.91
CA PRO A 331 18.13 -7.65 -15.36
C PRO A 331 16.82 -7.37 -16.11
N GLU A 332 16.87 -6.53 -17.15
CA GLU A 332 15.67 -6.09 -17.88
C GLU A 332 14.57 -5.57 -16.92
N ALA A 333 14.93 -4.65 -16.01
CA ALA A 333 14.09 -4.21 -14.91
C ALA A 333 12.76 -3.57 -15.38
N ASP A 334 12.72 -3.03 -16.59
CA ASP A 334 11.53 -2.43 -17.21
C ASP A 334 10.61 -3.45 -17.91
N ARG A 335 10.95 -4.73 -17.89
CA ARG A 335 10.09 -5.81 -18.37
C ARG A 335 9.30 -6.39 -17.20
N PHE A 336 8.00 -6.53 -17.36
CA PHE A 336 7.16 -7.33 -16.48
C PHE A 336 7.42 -8.82 -16.72
N ASP A 337 7.85 -9.53 -15.69
CA ASP A 337 8.22 -10.94 -15.79
C ASP A 337 7.90 -11.65 -14.46
N PRO A 338 6.70 -12.24 -14.32
CA PRO A 338 6.30 -12.92 -13.08
C PRO A 338 7.10 -14.20 -12.78
N TRP A 339 7.98 -14.61 -13.69
CA TRP A 339 8.86 -15.76 -13.53
C TRP A 339 10.26 -15.41 -13.03
N ARG A 340 10.50 -14.12 -12.71
CA ARG A 340 11.79 -13.70 -12.15
C ARG A 340 12.12 -14.49 -10.89
N PRO A 341 13.34 -15.02 -10.78
CA PRO A 341 13.78 -15.65 -9.53
C PRO A 341 14.01 -14.57 -8.46
N ALA A 342 13.67 -14.90 -7.22
CA ALA A 342 14.00 -14.12 -6.02
C ALA A 342 13.60 -12.63 -6.09
N VAL A 343 12.35 -12.35 -6.45
CA VAL A 343 11.79 -11.00 -6.41
C VAL A 343 11.53 -10.60 -4.95
N HIS A 344 12.22 -9.55 -4.51
CA HIS A 344 12.05 -8.96 -3.18
C HIS A 344 11.81 -7.47 -3.33
N PRO A 345 10.58 -7.04 -3.67
CA PRO A 345 10.30 -5.63 -3.92
C PRO A 345 10.42 -4.81 -2.65
N LEU A 346 11.01 -3.62 -2.75
CA LEU A 346 11.07 -2.65 -1.66
C LEU A 346 9.76 -1.86 -1.48
N SER A 347 8.69 -2.22 -2.18
CA SER A 347 7.37 -1.58 -2.07
C SER A 347 6.77 -1.65 -0.67
N PHE A 348 7.22 -2.60 0.14
CA PHE A 348 6.91 -2.71 1.57
C PHE A 348 7.99 -2.14 2.49
N GLY A 349 8.99 -1.45 1.93
CA GLY A 349 10.18 -1.02 2.66
C GLY A 349 11.07 -2.19 3.10
N ALA A 350 11.96 -1.92 4.06
CA ALA A 350 12.82 -2.91 4.70
C ALA A 350 13.14 -2.50 6.15
N GLY A 351 13.78 -3.41 6.91
CA GLY A 351 14.26 -3.15 8.27
C GLY A 351 13.15 -2.91 9.30
N PRO A 352 13.39 -2.08 10.32
CA PRO A 352 12.44 -1.87 11.42
C PRO A 352 11.05 -1.40 10.98
N HIS A 353 10.97 -0.59 9.92
CA HIS A 353 9.72 -0.08 9.35
C HIS A 353 9.17 -0.93 8.18
N TYR A 354 9.61 -2.18 8.01
CA TYR A 354 8.99 -3.08 7.03
C TYR A 354 7.48 -3.16 7.25
N CYS A 355 6.67 -3.09 6.20
CA CYS A 355 5.21 -3.01 6.27
C CYS A 355 4.62 -4.11 7.16
N LEU A 356 3.83 -3.71 8.16
CA LEU A 356 3.17 -4.64 9.08
C LEU A 356 2.09 -5.46 8.37
N GLY A 357 1.36 -4.82 7.43
CA GLY A 357 0.28 -5.41 6.63
C GLY A 357 0.74 -6.12 5.35
N ALA A 358 2.06 -6.30 5.12
CA ALA A 358 2.57 -6.85 3.86
C ALA A 358 1.97 -8.23 3.48
N GLY A 359 1.70 -9.07 4.47
CA GLY A 359 1.06 -10.38 4.27
C GLY A 359 -0.41 -10.24 3.85
N LEU A 360 -1.13 -9.29 4.45
CA LEU A 360 -2.55 -9.04 4.13
C LEU A 360 -2.71 -8.45 2.73
N ALA A 361 -1.91 -7.44 2.38
CA ALA A 361 -1.93 -6.84 1.05
C ALA A 361 -1.61 -7.85 -0.07
N ARG A 362 -0.64 -8.76 0.18
CA ARG A 362 -0.36 -9.87 -0.73
C ARG A 362 -1.54 -10.82 -0.85
N LEU A 363 -2.16 -11.19 0.26
CA LEU A 363 -3.32 -12.08 0.28
C LEU A 363 -4.47 -11.49 -0.55
N GLU A 364 -4.79 -10.22 -0.36
CA GLU A 364 -5.84 -9.53 -1.11
C GLU A 364 -5.58 -9.57 -2.61
N ALA A 365 -4.38 -9.22 -3.05
CA ALA A 365 -4.01 -9.24 -4.47
C ALA A 365 -3.95 -10.67 -5.05
N GLN A 366 -3.45 -11.65 -4.28
CA GLN A 366 -3.40 -13.06 -4.67
C GLN A 366 -4.79 -13.69 -4.84
N VAL A 367 -5.78 -13.20 -4.13
CA VAL A 367 -7.18 -13.61 -4.30
C VAL A 367 -7.82 -12.84 -5.44
N ALA A 368 -7.68 -11.52 -5.45
CA ALA A 368 -8.39 -10.62 -6.35
C ALA A 368 -8.04 -10.86 -7.83
N PHE A 369 -6.74 -10.90 -8.20
CA PHE A 369 -6.37 -10.99 -9.61
C PHE A 369 -6.81 -12.30 -10.28
N PRO A 370 -6.55 -13.50 -9.73
CA PRO A 370 -7.05 -14.73 -10.34
C PRO A 370 -8.58 -14.78 -10.41
N LEU A 371 -9.27 -14.27 -9.38
CA LEU A 371 -10.72 -14.21 -9.35
C LEU A 371 -11.28 -13.34 -10.48
N LEU A 372 -10.78 -12.09 -10.60
CA LEU A 372 -11.18 -11.16 -11.65
C LEU A 372 -10.97 -11.75 -13.04
N LEU A 373 -9.78 -12.28 -13.32
CA LEU A 373 -9.43 -12.84 -14.62
C LEU A 373 -10.26 -14.10 -14.97
N ARG A 374 -10.63 -14.88 -13.97
CA ARG A 374 -11.47 -16.08 -14.15
C ARG A 374 -12.94 -15.74 -14.35
N ARG A 375 -13.47 -14.86 -13.50
CA ARG A 375 -14.88 -14.44 -13.52
C ARG A 375 -15.21 -13.54 -14.71
N LEU A 376 -14.26 -12.71 -15.12
CA LEU A 376 -14.40 -11.68 -16.16
C LEU A 376 -13.38 -11.87 -17.29
N PRO A 377 -13.48 -12.95 -18.10
CA PRO A 377 -12.47 -13.24 -19.14
C PRO A 377 -12.44 -12.19 -20.25
N GLY A 378 -13.48 -11.37 -20.40
CA GLY A 378 -13.57 -10.24 -21.33
C GLY A 378 -13.28 -8.89 -20.69
N LEU A 379 -12.72 -8.84 -19.46
CA LEU A 379 -12.36 -7.59 -18.80
C LEU A 379 -11.29 -6.85 -19.61
N ALA A 380 -11.58 -5.60 -19.96
CA ALA A 380 -10.67 -4.74 -20.71
C ALA A 380 -10.83 -3.27 -20.29
N LEU A 381 -9.83 -2.44 -20.59
CA LEU A 381 -9.96 -1.00 -20.39
C LEU A 381 -10.98 -0.41 -21.38
N ALA A 382 -11.93 0.37 -20.89
CA ALA A 382 -12.91 1.10 -21.71
C ALA A 382 -12.37 2.45 -22.20
N GLY A 383 -11.20 2.87 -21.69
CA GLY A 383 -10.54 4.12 -22.02
C GLY A 383 -9.31 4.35 -21.15
N PRO A 384 -8.62 5.46 -21.32
CA PRO A 384 -7.48 5.80 -20.48
C PRO A 384 -7.96 6.01 -19.03
N GLY A 385 -7.28 5.38 -18.09
CA GLY A 385 -7.48 5.65 -16.67
C GLY A 385 -6.88 7.01 -16.29
N GLU A 386 -7.50 7.67 -15.32
CA GLU A 386 -6.99 8.91 -14.77
C GLU A 386 -6.04 8.61 -13.60
N ARG A 387 -4.76 8.98 -13.73
CA ARG A 387 -3.78 8.85 -12.66
C ARG A 387 -3.99 9.93 -11.60
N ARG A 388 -3.86 9.56 -10.33
CA ARG A 388 -3.72 10.56 -9.26
C ARG A 388 -2.40 11.32 -9.42
N VAL A 389 -2.44 12.63 -9.26
CA VAL A 389 -1.25 13.48 -9.31
C VAL A 389 -0.56 13.46 -7.95
N ARG A 390 -0.05 12.29 -7.57
CA ARG A 390 0.63 12.03 -6.31
C ARG A 390 1.95 11.33 -6.57
N LEU A 391 3.00 11.73 -5.83
CA LEU A 391 4.34 11.15 -5.97
C LEU A 391 4.55 9.98 -5.02
N THR A 392 4.12 10.12 -3.77
CA THR A 392 4.35 9.09 -2.74
C THR A 392 3.47 7.87 -2.97
N LEU A 393 2.16 8.08 -3.23
CA LEU A 393 1.18 7.03 -3.42
C LEU A 393 0.69 7.01 -4.88
N ARG A 394 1.28 6.12 -5.67
CA ARG A 394 1.01 5.99 -7.10
C ARG A 394 -0.18 5.07 -7.36
N GLY A 395 -1.20 5.59 -8.02
CA GLY A 395 -2.40 4.84 -8.38
C GLY A 395 -3.30 5.61 -9.33
N TYR A 396 -4.49 5.07 -9.55
CA TYR A 396 -5.53 5.68 -10.39
C TYR A 396 -6.60 6.36 -9.53
N ALA A 397 -7.13 7.48 -10.01
CA ALA A 397 -8.34 8.10 -9.49
C ALA A 397 -9.58 7.40 -10.05
N THR A 398 -9.57 7.12 -11.35
CA THR A 398 -10.61 6.38 -12.08
C THR A 398 -9.96 5.41 -13.06
N LEU A 399 -10.60 4.26 -13.28
CA LEU A 399 -10.15 3.26 -14.24
C LEU A 399 -11.37 2.63 -14.93
N PRO A 400 -11.86 3.24 -16.03
CA PRO A 400 -13.04 2.74 -16.73
C PRO A 400 -12.73 1.40 -17.41
N VAL A 401 -13.60 0.41 -17.20
CA VAL A 401 -13.47 -0.93 -17.75
C VAL A 401 -14.74 -1.38 -18.44
N THR A 402 -14.58 -2.24 -19.46
CA THR A 402 -15.66 -3.07 -19.99
C THR A 402 -15.62 -4.42 -19.29
N VAL A 403 -16.78 -4.85 -18.84
CA VAL A 403 -16.99 -6.19 -18.29
C VAL A 403 -17.62 -7.01 -19.41
N GLY A 404 -16.86 -7.93 -20.01
CA GLY A 404 -17.39 -8.85 -21.00
C GLY A 404 -18.37 -9.86 -20.40
N ASP A 405 -18.96 -10.73 -21.23
CA ASP A 405 -19.84 -11.79 -20.75
C ASP A 405 -19.13 -12.64 -19.71
N GLU A 406 -19.83 -12.92 -18.61
CA GLU A 406 -19.34 -13.78 -17.53
C GLU A 406 -19.07 -15.19 -18.06
N ALA A 407 -17.93 -15.79 -17.72
CA ALA A 407 -17.69 -17.17 -18.04
C ALA A 407 -18.79 -18.01 -17.35
N SER A 408 -19.49 -18.86 -18.09
CA SER A 408 -20.46 -19.77 -17.52
C SER A 408 -19.83 -20.56 -16.37
N PRO A 409 -20.49 -20.73 -15.23
CA PRO A 409 -19.96 -21.52 -14.13
C PRO A 409 -19.55 -22.90 -14.64
N VAL A 410 -18.33 -23.32 -14.35
CA VAL A 410 -17.87 -24.67 -14.65
C VAL A 410 -18.74 -25.63 -13.84
N THR A 411 -19.76 -26.18 -14.47
CA THR A 411 -20.51 -27.27 -13.88
C THR A 411 -19.54 -28.43 -13.74
N ASP A 412 -19.25 -28.76 -12.50
CA ASP A 412 -18.50 -29.97 -12.11
C ASP A 412 -19.15 -31.18 -12.84
N ARG A 413 -18.48 -31.65 -13.89
CA ARG A 413 -18.97 -32.79 -14.63
C ARG A 413 -18.74 -34.01 -13.74
N GLY A 414 -19.84 -34.42 -13.15
CA GLY A 414 -19.95 -35.60 -12.30
C GLY A 414 -19.15 -36.79 -12.82
N THR A 415 -18.62 -37.52 -11.88
CA THR A 415 -18.05 -38.83 -11.95
C THR A 415 -18.78 -39.71 -12.96
N PRO A 416 -18.12 -40.38 -13.92
CA PRO A 416 -18.77 -41.30 -14.79
C PRO A 416 -19.32 -42.49 -13.98
N ALA A 417 -20.63 -42.65 -14.05
CA ALA A 417 -21.34 -43.81 -13.45
C ALA A 417 -20.73 -45.10 -13.99
N GLY A 418 -20.32 -45.97 -13.08
CA GLY A 418 -19.75 -47.28 -13.37
C GLY A 418 -20.66 -48.11 -14.24
N ALA A 419 -20.12 -48.56 -15.35
CA ALA A 419 -20.73 -49.60 -16.19
C ALA A 419 -20.68 -50.95 -15.44
N THR A 420 -21.83 -51.39 -14.94
CA THR A 420 -22.03 -52.78 -14.53
C THR A 420 -22.17 -53.62 -15.78
N GLY A 421 -21.10 -54.34 -16.11
CA GLY A 421 -21.16 -55.41 -17.09
C GLY A 421 -21.90 -56.60 -16.56
N SER A 422 -22.99 -56.96 -17.22
CA SER A 422 -23.58 -58.30 -17.15
C SER A 422 -23.18 -59.12 -18.37
N THR A 423 -22.55 -60.21 -18.12
CA THR A 423 -22.31 -61.27 -19.12
C THR A 423 -23.33 -62.36 -18.93
N PRO A 424 -23.76 -63.05 -20.01
CA PRO A 424 -24.03 -64.47 -19.88
C PRO A 424 -22.85 -65.33 -20.25
#